data_3b6537aef9a10459488cda37d69bf3d8
#
_entry.id   3b6537aef9a10459488cda37d69bf3d8
#
_cell.length_a   1.000
_cell.length_b   1.000
_cell.length_c   1.000
_cell.angle_alpha   90.00
_cell.angle_beta   90.00
_cell.angle_gamma   90.00
#
_symmetry.space_group_name_H-M   'P 1'
#
loop_
_entity.id
_entity.type
_entity.pdbx_description
1 polymer ?
#
loop_
_entity_poly.entity_id
_entity_poly.type
_entity_poly.pdbx_seq_one_letter_code
_entity_poly.pdbx_strand_id
1 'polypeptide(L)'
;MRLLDAARRFDRTTATDAYSAATFKCQFEVLAYSKIDGVAVKKRQISTASSVTIPARRVVTIHGQTYLVGHGAPDFWDDETIRLNYVVQGADGLANLTTIADELAGTAPGTAYAALAFAKYLPDAEDSSKYPPQYQVFLSGTESAPADSLIYLNSVWYLVKESYVSTSGLRVSLANVVESPNFEMATFTSRVYAPLTDTYVDTPSAIKVFRIKWAEHFEYLSKATEQYERGDLTVMMLKAVTPDPPDTLTLSDGVWRILSAQDEGLTWSCHARRA
;
A
#
# COMPACT_ATOMS: atom_id res chain seq x y z
N MET A 1 15.91 46.54 6.56
CA MET A 1 17.18 45.81 6.36
C MET A 1 17.07 44.30 6.66
N ARG A 2 16.29 43.89 7.67
CA ARG A 2 16.16 42.43 8.03
C ARG A 2 15.27 41.60 7.10
N LEU A 3 14.24 42.16 6.45
CA LEU A 3 13.39 41.45 5.50
C LEU A 3 14.11 41.03 4.20
N LEU A 4 15.03 41.88 3.71
CA LEU A 4 15.86 41.59 2.54
C LEU A 4 16.89 40.48 2.82
N ASP A 5 17.39 40.36 4.06
CA ASP A 5 18.31 39.30 4.45
C ASP A 5 17.58 37.95 4.63
N ALA A 6 16.33 37.97 5.09
CA ALA A 6 15.49 36.78 5.13
C ALA A 6 15.21 36.25 3.72
N ALA A 7 14.81 37.13 2.78
CA ALA A 7 14.56 36.76 1.39
C ALA A 7 15.82 36.19 0.70
N ARG A 8 17.00 36.71 0.96
CA ARG A 8 18.27 36.20 0.41
C ARG A 8 18.65 34.82 0.90
N ARG A 9 18.14 34.35 2.03
CA ARG A 9 18.39 32.98 2.53
C ARG A 9 17.62 31.90 1.79
N PHE A 10 16.51 32.25 1.11
CA PHE A 10 15.70 31.30 0.35
C PHE A 10 16.26 30.97 -1.04
N ASP A 11 17.22 31.74 -1.54
CA ASP A 11 17.77 31.57 -2.89
C ASP A 11 18.87 30.50 -3.01
N ARG A 12 19.06 29.64 -2.00
CA ARG A 12 20.22 28.74 -1.95
C ARG A 12 20.06 27.48 -2.79
N THR A 13 18.83 27.03 -3.04
CA THR A 13 18.58 25.77 -3.72
C THR A 13 17.42 25.92 -4.70
N THR A 14 17.54 25.28 -5.86
CA THR A 14 16.45 25.17 -6.82
C THR A 14 15.79 23.81 -6.67
N ALA A 15 14.48 23.82 -6.48
CA ALA A 15 13.63 22.64 -6.52
C ALA A 15 12.87 22.61 -7.84
N THR A 16 12.62 21.40 -8.36
CA THR A 16 11.82 21.18 -9.55
C THR A 16 10.62 20.31 -9.20
N ASP A 17 9.42 20.79 -9.53
CA ASP A 17 8.20 19.98 -9.39
C ASP A 17 8.21 18.86 -10.42
N ALA A 18 8.07 17.61 -9.95
CA ALA A 18 8.19 16.43 -10.82
C ALA A 18 7.01 16.26 -11.80
N TYR A 19 5.86 16.89 -11.53
CA TYR A 19 4.68 16.78 -12.39
C TYR A 19 4.58 17.89 -13.42
N SER A 20 5.02 19.10 -13.08
CA SER A 20 4.91 20.28 -13.97
C SER A 20 6.23 20.73 -14.57
N ALA A 21 7.35 20.16 -14.12
CA ALA A 21 8.71 20.62 -14.42
C ALA A 21 8.98 22.09 -14.03
N ALA A 22 8.06 22.74 -13.31
CA ALA A 22 8.24 24.09 -12.80
C ALA A 22 9.36 24.14 -11.76
N THR A 23 10.18 25.16 -11.82
CA THR A 23 11.28 25.37 -10.87
C THR A 23 10.97 26.52 -9.93
N PHE A 24 11.38 26.41 -8.69
CA PHE A 24 11.28 27.46 -7.69
C PHE A 24 12.47 27.46 -6.73
N LYS A 25 12.68 28.58 -6.07
CA LYS A 25 13.74 28.73 -5.09
C LYS A 25 13.27 28.34 -3.70
N CYS A 26 14.11 27.62 -2.97
CA CYS A 26 13.81 27.15 -1.62
C CYS A 26 15.07 27.06 -0.77
N GLN A 27 14.87 26.97 0.53
CA GLN A 27 15.86 26.53 1.49
C GLN A 27 15.59 25.09 1.85
N PHE A 28 16.59 24.22 1.74
CA PHE A 28 16.48 22.81 2.09
C PHE A 28 17.35 22.54 3.31
N GLU A 29 16.74 21.99 4.36
CA GLU A 29 17.38 21.76 5.65
C GLU A 29 17.11 20.36 6.18
N VAL A 30 18.11 19.80 6.86
CA VAL A 30 17.96 18.64 7.72
C VAL A 30 17.77 19.15 9.15
N LEU A 31 16.56 19.07 9.68
CA LEU A 31 16.21 19.71 10.96
C LEU A 31 16.69 18.92 12.17
N ALA A 32 16.58 17.60 12.15
CA ALA A 32 16.96 16.74 13.27
C ALA A 32 16.93 15.27 12.86
N TYR A 33 17.56 14.44 13.68
CA TYR A 33 17.29 13.02 13.72
C TYR A 33 16.21 12.79 14.79
N SER A 34 15.03 12.32 14.42
CA SER A 34 14.08 11.77 15.38
C SER A 34 14.32 10.26 15.49
N LYS A 35 14.29 9.73 16.70
CA LYS A 35 14.25 8.29 16.88
C LYS A 35 12.79 7.87 16.84
N ILE A 36 12.39 7.14 15.82
CA ILE A 36 11.12 6.42 15.79
C ILE A 36 11.48 4.96 16.02
N ASP A 37 11.03 4.39 17.12
CA ASP A 37 11.29 3.00 17.53
C ASP A 37 12.78 2.58 17.47
N GLY A 38 13.66 3.48 17.91
CA GLY A 38 15.11 3.24 17.93
C GLY A 38 15.86 3.55 16.64
N VAL A 39 15.16 3.77 15.54
CA VAL A 39 15.75 4.11 14.24
C VAL A 39 15.87 5.62 14.09
N ALA A 40 17.06 6.12 13.77
CA ALA A 40 17.28 7.54 13.48
C ALA A 40 16.69 7.92 12.13
N VAL A 41 15.59 8.64 12.13
CA VAL A 41 14.94 9.18 10.92
C VAL A 41 15.34 10.63 10.72
N LYS A 42 15.88 10.94 9.53
CA LYS A 42 16.21 12.32 9.15
C LYS A 42 14.94 13.11 8.85
N LYS A 43 14.60 14.07 9.71
CA LYS A 43 13.54 15.02 9.42
C LYS A 43 14.07 16.11 8.49
N ARG A 44 13.49 16.23 7.29
CA ARG A 44 13.87 17.21 6.27
C ARG A 44 12.77 18.22 6.08
N GLN A 45 13.14 19.43 5.74
CA GLN A 45 12.23 20.54 5.51
C GLN A 45 12.62 21.32 4.27
N ILE A 46 11.61 21.76 3.53
CA ILE A 46 11.74 22.77 2.48
C ILE A 46 11.06 24.03 3.00
N SER A 47 11.75 25.17 2.93
CA SER A 47 11.16 26.48 3.22
C SER A 47 11.13 27.31 1.94
N THR A 48 9.98 27.89 1.62
CA THR A 48 9.77 28.77 0.46
C THR A 48 9.35 30.15 0.91
N ALA A 49 9.50 31.16 0.04
CA ALA A 49 8.84 32.43 0.25
C ALA A 49 7.32 32.27 0.33
N SER A 50 6.63 33.14 1.05
CA SER A 50 5.16 33.08 1.22
C SER A 50 4.37 33.11 -0.11
N SER A 51 4.97 33.65 -1.16
CA SER A 51 4.40 33.69 -2.52
C SER A 51 4.50 32.35 -3.28
N VAL A 52 5.26 31.38 -2.77
CA VAL A 52 5.48 30.08 -3.42
C VAL A 52 4.80 29.00 -2.60
N THR A 53 3.62 28.59 -3.04
CA THR A 53 2.86 27.51 -2.41
C THR A 53 3.09 26.19 -3.15
N ILE A 54 3.51 25.16 -2.40
CA ILE A 54 3.61 23.81 -2.92
C ILE A 54 2.38 23.05 -2.43
N PRO A 55 1.54 22.53 -3.35
CA PRO A 55 0.41 21.68 -2.94
C PRO A 55 0.91 20.45 -2.16
N ALA A 56 0.15 20.03 -1.16
CA ALA A 56 0.44 18.80 -0.43
C ALA A 56 0.47 17.59 -1.37
N ARG A 57 1.30 16.60 -1.04
CA ARG A 57 1.51 15.37 -1.82
C ARG A 57 2.18 15.58 -3.19
N ARG A 58 2.68 16.77 -3.46
CA ARG A 58 3.54 17.01 -4.62
C ARG A 58 4.89 16.33 -4.43
N VAL A 59 5.55 16.13 -5.54
CA VAL A 59 6.89 15.56 -5.58
C VAL A 59 7.83 16.61 -6.13
N VAL A 60 8.91 16.84 -5.42
CA VAL A 60 9.95 17.80 -5.84
C VAL A 60 11.31 17.14 -5.92
N THR A 61 12.10 17.54 -6.88
CA THR A 61 13.49 17.09 -7.02
C THR A 61 14.43 18.22 -6.55
N ILE A 62 15.33 17.89 -5.64
CA ILE A 62 16.35 18.78 -5.08
C ILE A 62 17.69 18.04 -5.10
N HIS A 63 18.71 18.64 -5.71
CA HIS A 63 20.04 18.03 -5.85
C HIS A 63 20.00 16.60 -6.43
N GLY A 64 19.12 16.35 -7.39
CA GLY A 64 18.94 15.02 -8.02
C GLY A 64 18.22 13.99 -7.17
N GLN A 65 17.75 14.33 -5.98
CA GLN A 65 16.96 13.46 -5.12
C GLN A 65 15.49 13.90 -5.11
N THR A 66 14.59 12.93 -5.07
CA THR A 66 13.15 13.13 -5.11
C THR A 66 12.56 13.10 -3.70
N TYR A 67 11.61 14.01 -3.43
CA TYR A 67 10.97 14.15 -2.12
C TYR A 67 9.46 14.30 -2.28
N LEU A 68 8.71 13.60 -1.42
CA LEU A 68 7.28 13.85 -1.22
C LEU A 68 7.10 15.03 -0.27
N VAL A 69 6.20 15.95 -0.61
CA VAL A 69 5.95 17.20 0.13
C VAL A 69 4.67 17.05 0.94
N GLY A 70 4.77 17.31 2.25
CA GLY A 70 3.62 17.39 3.14
C GLY A 70 2.88 18.73 3.07
N HIS A 71 2.03 19.02 4.04
CA HIS A 71 1.37 20.32 4.17
C HIS A 71 2.38 21.42 4.48
N GLY A 72 2.13 22.59 3.92
CA GLY A 72 2.84 23.82 4.27
C GLY A 72 2.33 24.37 5.60
N ALA A 73 3.26 24.73 6.48
CA ALA A 73 2.98 25.46 7.71
C ALA A 73 3.55 26.88 7.57
N PRO A 74 2.72 27.92 7.78
CA PRO A 74 3.20 29.29 7.71
C PRO A 74 4.10 29.62 8.91
N ASP A 75 5.07 30.48 8.66
CA ASP A 75 5.89 31.10 9.67
C ASP A 75 5.64 32.62 9.60
N PHE A 76 5.34 33.24 10.74
CA PHE A 76 4.87 34.60 10.84
C PHE A 76 5.94 35.51 11.41
N TRP A 77 5.91 36.77 10.98
CA TRP A 77 6.63 37.89 11.58
C TRP A 77 5.70 39.11 11.56
N ASP A 78 5.43 39.68 12.73
CA ASP A 78 4.50 40.82 12.87
C ASP A 78 3.17 40.62 12.14
N ASP A 79 2.53 39.42 12.38
CA ASP A 79 1.27 38.97 11.77
C ASP A 79 1.30 38.74 10.23
N GLU A 80 2.44 38.94 9.59
CA GLU A 80 2.63 38.65 8.18
C GLU A 80 3.28 37.28 7.96
N THR A 81 2.74 36.49 7.04
CA THR A 81 3.36 35.23 6.61
C THR A 81 4.62 35.53 5.81
N ILE A 82 5.78 35.21 6.35
CA ILE A 82 7.08 35.48 5.69
C ILE A 82 7.59 34.29 4.90
N ARG A 83 7.24 33.07 5.31
CA ARG A 83 7.64 31.82 4.64
C ARG A 83 6.64 30.69 4.88
N LEU A 84 6.72 29.67 4.01
CA LEU A 84 6.00 28.42 4.17
C LEU A 84 7.01 27.28 4.37
N ASN A 85 6.81 26.49 5.41
CA ASN A 85 7.66 25.37 5.78
C ASN A 85 6.94 24.07 5.48
N TYR A 86 7.58 23.19 4.71
CA TYR A 86 7.03 21.88 4.31
C TYR A 86 7.91 20.77 4.85
N VAL A 87 7.33 19.85 5.60
CA VAL A 87 8.01 18.60 5.93
C VAL A 87 8.08 17.74 4.67
N VAL A 88 9.26 17.20 4.38
CA VAL A 88 9.47 16.36 3.20
C VAL A 88 10.04 15.00 3.56
N GLN A 89 9.56 13.98 2.85
CA GLN A 89 10.01 12.60 2.94
C GLN A 89 10.75 12.22 1.65
N GLY A 90 11.98 11.71 1.76
CA GLY A 90 12.71 11.23 0.58
C GLY A 90 11.96 10.08 -0.07
N ALA A 91 11.74 10.15 -1.39
CA ALA A 91 11.12 9.07 -2.14
C ALA A 91 12.14 7.97 -2.44
N ASP A 92 11.71 6.72 -2.28
CA ASP A 92 12.51 5.54 -2.61
C ASP A 92 12.36 5.12 -4.08
N GLY A 93 11.27 5.55 -4.72
CA GLY A 93 11.04 5.27 -6.13
C GLY A 93 9.60 5.52 -6.59
N LEU A 94 9.33 5.14 -7.84
CA LEU A 94 8.00 5.09 -8.42
C LEU A 94 7.41 3.71 -8.13
N ALA A 95 6.28 3.67 -7.45
CA ALA A 95 5.55 2.45 -7.13
C ALA A 95 4.42 2.20 -8.11
N ASN A 96 4.15 0.95 -8.42
CA ASN A 96 2.91 0.53 -9.06
C ASN A 96 1.89 0.20 -7.97
N LEU A 97 0.66 0.69 -8.16
CA LEU A 97 -0.46 0.54 -7.24
C LEU A 97 -1.58 -0.21 -7.94
N THR A 98 -2.05 -1.28 -7.35
CA THR A 98 -3.21 -2.02 -7.83
C THR A 98 -4.02 -2.57 -6.67
N THR A 99 -5.32 -2.76 -6.83
CA THR A 99 -6.08 -3.58 -5.89
C THR A 99 -6.06 -5.04 -6.33
N ILE A 100 -6.29 -5.96 -5.40
CA ILE A 100 -6.40 -7.39 -5.75
C ILE A 100 -7.53 -7.57 -6.78
N ALA A 101 -8.66 -6.86 -6.63
CA ALA A 101 -9.77 -6.91 -7.57
C ALA A 101 -9.39 -6.41 -8.97
N ASP A 102 -8.67 -5.26 -9.07
CA ASP A 102 -8.21 -4.73 -10.35
C ASP A 102 -7.23 -5.66 -11.05
N GLU A 103 -6.29 -6.22 -10.30
CA GLU A 103 -5.34 -7.19 -10.84
C GLU A 103 -6.03 -8.47 -11.32
N LEU A 104 -7.04 -8.96 -10.59
CA LEU A 104 -7.87 -10.08 -11.04
C LEU A 104 -8.67 -9.75 -12.29
N ALA A 105 -9.13 -8.50 -12.43
CA ALA A 105 -9.85 -7.99 -13.60
C ALA A 105 -8.92 -7.66 -14.79
N GLY A 106 -7.60 -7.63 -14.58
CA GLY A 106 -6.63 -7.23 -15.60
C GLY A 106 -6.58 -5.72 -15.85
N THR A 107 -6.97 -4.91 -14.87
CA THR A 107 -6.90 -3.45 -14.95
C THR A 107 -5.44 -3.00 -14.82
N ALA A 108 -5.03 -2.01 -15.60
CA ALA A 108 -3.67 -1.48 -15.53
C ALA A 108 -3.41 -0.81 -14.17
N PRO A 109 -2.23 -1.03 -13.54
CA PRO A 109 -1.90 -0.41 -12.27
C PRO A 109 -1.75 1.10 -12.37
N GLY A 110 -2.13 1.80 -11.32
CA GLY A 110 -1.77 3.21 -11.10
C GLY A 110 -0.30 3.34 -10.72
N THR A 111 0.23 4.57 -10.78
CA THR A 111 1.61 4.84 -10.37
C THR A 111 1.68 6.05 -9.44
N ALA A 112 2.52 5.97 -8.40
CA ALA A 112 2.80 7.09 -7.51
C ALA A 112 4.25 7.01 -7.02
N TYR A 113 4.86 8.17 -6.75
CA TYR A 113 6.11 8.16 -6.00
C TYR A 113 5.83 7.71 -4.57
N ALA A 114 6.67 6.82 -4.07
CA ALA A 114 6.54 6.24 -2.75
C ALA A 114 7.81 6.40 -1.92
N ALA A 115 7.63 6.52 -0.62
CA ALA A 115 8.69 6.48 0.37
C ALA A 115 8.36 5.44 1.43
N LEU A 116 9.34 4.69 1.87
CA LEU A 116 9.22 3.67 2.90
C LEU A 116 9.75 4.18 4.24
N ALA A 117 9.03 3.89 5.29
CA ALA A 117 9.55 3.95 6.64
C ALA A 117 9.19 2.64 7.36
N PHE A 118 10.15 2.09 8.08
CA PHE A 118 9.89 0.93 8.93
C PHE A 118 8.89 1.32 10.02
N ALA A 119 7.76 0.65 10.11
CA ALA A 119 6.73 1.01 11.06
C ALA A 119 6.89 0.27 12.39
N LYS A 120 6.91 -1.06 12.36
CA LYS A 120 6.95 -1.89 13.56
C LYS A 120 7.29 -3.33 13.24
N TYR A 121 7.98 -4.01 14.16
CA TYR A 121 7.65 -5.41 14.45
C TYR A 121 6.40 -5.38 15.33
N LEU A 122 5.40 -6.22 15.03
CA LEU A 122 4.24 -6.35 15.91
C LEU A 122 4.75 -6.80 17.31
N PRO A 123 4.54 -6.00 18.38
CA PRO A 123 5.24 -6.18 19.65
C PRO A 123 4.86 -7.45 20.42
N ASP A 124 3.79 -8.13 20.04
CA ASP A 124 3.24 -9.29 20.76
C ASP A 124 3.58 -10.63 20.13
N ALA A 125 4.47 -10.64 19.13
CA ALA A 125 4.92 -11.89 18.56
C ALA A 125 6.08 -12.46 19.37
N GLU A 126 5.84 -13.45 20.19
CA GLU A 126 6.89 -14.28 20.83
C GLU A 126 7.85 -14.90 19.80
N ASP A 127 7.48 -14.81 18.51
CA ASP A 127 8.26 -15.32 17.39
C ASP A 127 8.16 -14.36 16.19
N SER A 128 9.08 -13.40 16.14
CA SER A 128 9.18 -12.42 15.05
C SER A 128 9.39 -13.03 13.65
N SER A 129 9.76 -14.32 13.60
CA SER A 129 9.90 -15.05 12.33
C SER A 129 8.57 -15.40 11.68
N LYS A 130 7.44 -15.30 12.41
CA LYS A 130 6.10 -15.65 11.92
C LYS A 130 5.34 -14.47 11.34
N TYR A 131 5.78 -13.25 11.61
CA TYR A 131 5.08 -12.05 11.16
C TYR A 131 5.95 -11.23 10.22
N PRO A 132 5.49 -10.94 8.99
CA PRO A 132 6.22 -10.09 8.08
C PRO A 132 6.36 -8.68 8.68
N PRO A 133 7.49 -8.00 8.45
CA PRO A 133 7.68 -6.64 8.93
C PRO A 133 6.66 -5.71 8.29
N GLN A 134 6.11 -4.80 9.10
CA GLN A 134 5.18 -3.78 8.64
C GLN A 134 5.92 -2.50 8.28
N TYR A 135 5.53 -1.89 7.18
CA TYR A 135 6.07 -0.63 6.67
C TYR A 135 4.98 0.43 6.57
N GLN A 136 5.37 1.68 6.79
CA GLN A 136 4.60 2.84 6.37
C GLN A 136 5.04 3.20 4.95
N VAL A 137 4.11 3.16 4.01
CA VAL A 137 4.34 3.57 2.63
C VAL A 137 3.67 4.92 2.43
N PHE A 138 4.46 5.97 2.24
CA PHE A 138 3.98 7.31 1.93
C PHE A 138 3.80 7.43 0.42
N LEU A 139 2.65 7.93 -0.02
CA LEU A 139 2.31 8.06 -1.43
C LEU A 139 2.11 9.51 -1.85
N SER A 140 2.56 9.82 -3.06
CA SER A 140 2.38 11.12 -3.70
C SER A 140 1.02 11.25 -4.39
N GLY A 141 0.65 12.48 -4.74
CA GLY A 141 -0.52 12.77 -5.57
C GLY A 141 -1.86 12.47 -4.89
N THR A 142 -2.84 12.18 -5.73
CA THR A 142 -4.21 11.82 -5.33
C THR A 142 -4.40 10.32 -5.17
N GLU A 143 -3.42 9.55 -5.65
CA GLU A 143 -3.47 8.09 -5.60
C GLU A 143 -3.64 7.59 -4.17
N SER A 144 -4.42 6.55 -4.02
CA SER A 144 -4.64 5.88 -2.75
C SER A 144 -4.43 4.38 -2.91
N ALA A 145 -3.90 3.79 -1.87
CA ALA A 145 -3.83 2.36 -1.73
C ALA A 145 -4.69 1.98 -0.51
N PRO A 146 -5.99 1.72 -0.69
CA PRO A 146 -6.86 1.25 0.39
C PRO A 146 -6.39 -0.12 0.92
N ALA A 147 -7.04 -0.62 1.97
CA ALA A 147 -6.80 -1.99 2.42
C ALA A 147 -7.00 -2.98 1.26
N ASP A 148 -6.24 -4.06 1.28
CA ASP A 148 -6.17 -5.08 0.22
C ASP A 148 -5.64 -4.60 -1.15
N SER A 149 -5.00 -3.43 -1.16
CA SER A 149 -4.18 -3.01 -2.30
C SER A 149 -2.79 -3.63 -2.25
N LEU A 150 -2.21 -3.78 -3.42
CA LEU A 150 -0.83 -4.20 -3.62
C LEU A 150 0.00 -3.00 -4.09
N ILE A 151 1.14 -2.80 -3.45
CA ILE A 151 2.13 -1.79 -3.82
C ILE A 151 3.38 -2.53 -4.26
N TYR A 152 3.84 -2.29 -5.49
CA TYR A 152 5.11 -2.82 -5.98
C TYR A 152 6.14 -1.71 -6.05
N LEU A 153 7.18 -1.81 -5.23
CA LEU A 153 8.26 -0.81 -5.11
C LEU A 153 9.60 -1.50 -4.92
N ASN A 154 10.60 -1.11 -5.72
CA ASN A 154 11.97 -1.64 -5.65
C ASN A 154 12.04 -3.18 -5.66
N SER A 155 11.27 -3.81 -6.55
CA SER A 155 11.18 -5.27 -6.68
C SER A 155 10.60 -6.00 -5.47
N VAL A 156 9.93 -5.27 -4.57
CA VAL A 156 9.24 -5.83 -3.40
C VAL A 156 7.77 -5.52 -3.48
N TRP A 157 6.95 -6.49 -3.11
CA TRP A 157 5.52 -6.35 -2.98
C TRP A 157 5.11 -6.06 -1.54
N TYR A 158 4.12 -5.20 -1.39
CA TYR A 158 3.54 -4.81 -0.10
C TYR A 158 2.03 -4.95 -0.18
N LEU A 159 1.43 -5.70 0.74
CA LEU A 159 -0.02 -5.79 0.90
C LEU A 159 -0.47 -4.76 1.94
N VAL A 160 -1.33 -3.86 1.52
CA VAL A 160 -1.84 -2.77 2.37
C VAL A 160 -2.88 -3.32 3.34
N LYS A 161 -2.72 -3.01 4.61
CA LYS A 161 -3.68 -3.34 5.67
C LYS A 161 -4.57 -2.16 6.04
N GLU A 162 -4.01 -0.98 6.04
CA GLU A 162 -4.71 0.24 6.43
C GLU A 162 -4.16 1.43 5.65
N SER A 163 -5.00 2.42 5.37
CA SER A 163 -4.59 3.68 4.74
C SER A 163 -5.22 4.87 5.45
N TYR A 164 -4.41 5.90 5.72
CA TYR A 164 -4.83 7.13 6.38
C TYR A 164 -4.03 8.34 5.87
N VAL A 165 -4.45 9.53 6.27
CA VAL A 165 -3.70 10.76 6.02
C VAL A 165 -2.96 11.14 7.29
N SER A 166 -1.64 11.28 7.21
CA SER A 166 -0.79 11.69 8.34
C SER A 166 -1.03 13.16 8.72
N THR A 167 -0.57 13.55 9.89
CA THR A 167 -0.58 14.96 10.34
C THR A 167 0.22 15.89 9.42
N SER A 168 1.20 15.36 8.69
CA SER A 168 1.95 16.10 7.66
C SER A 168 1.18 16.22 6.34
N GLY A 169 -0.02 15.66 6.23
CA GLY A 169 -0.85 15.67 5.01
C GLY A 169 -0.42 14.66 3.95
N LEU A 170 0.60 13.85 4.21
CA LEU A 170 0.96 12.74 3.33
C LEU A 170 -0.01 11.57 3.53
N ARG A 171 -0.38 10.92 2.43
CA ARG A 171 -1.14 9.67 2.50
C ARG A 171 -0.20 8.54 2.87
N VAL A 172 -0.59 7.77 3.88
CA VAL A 172 0.20 6.67 4.43
C VAL A 172 -0.60 5.40 4.33
N SER A 173 0.02 4.35 3.84
CA SER A 173 -0.51 2.99 3.88
C SER A 173 0.37 2.14 4.80
N LEU A 174 -0.24 1.49 5.79
CA LEU A 174 0.42 0.44 6.56
C LEU A 174 0.37 -0.84 5.74
N ALA A 175 1.53 -1.38 5.41
CA ALA A 175 1.63 -2.52 4.52
C ALA A 175 2.65 -3.54 5.00
N ASN A 176 2.36 -4.80 4.79
CA ASN A 176 3.25 -5.92 5.07
C ASN A 176 3.98 -6.32 3.78
N VAL A 177 5.25 -6.69 3.91
CA VAL A 177 5.97 -7.32 2.80
C VAL A 177 5.31 -8.66 2.49
N VAL A 178 5.02 -8.90 1.21
CA VAL A 178 4.55 -10.18 0.73
C VAL A 178 5.58 -10.76 -0.25
N GLU A 179 5.82 -12.05 -0.14
CA GLU A 179 6.50 -12.75 -1.22
C GLU A 179 5.63 -12.65 -2.47
N SER A 180 6.22 -12.64 -3.66
CA SER A 180 5.55 -12.43 -4.95
C SER A 180 4.05 -12.79 -4.94
N PRO A 181 3.15 -11.85 -5.27
CA PRO A 181 1.71 -12.14 -5.31
C PRO A 181 1.46 -13.29 -6.26
N ASN A 182 0.85 -14.34 -5.75
CA ASN A 182 0.63 -15.55 -6.50
C ASN A 182 -0.71 -15.48 -7.22
N PHE A 183 -0.76 -14.74 -8.33
CA PHE A 183 -1.88 -14.76 -9.25
C PHE A 183 -1.72 -15.95 -10.21
N GLU A 184 -2.73 -16.79 -10.29
CA GLU A 184 -2.73 -17.91 -11.23
C GLU A 184 -4.11 -18.12 -11.86
N MET A 185 -4.13 -18.80 -12.99
CA MET A 185 -5.37 -19.31 -13.58
C MET A 185 -5.77 -20.59 -12.87
N ALA A 186 -7.02 -20.66 -12.45
CA ALA A 186 -7.61 -21.81 -11.79
C ALA A 186 -8.83 -22.29 -12.57
N THR A 187 -9.17 -23.57 -12.42
CA THR A 187 -10.47 -24.07 -12.80
C THR A 187 -11.34 -24.15 -11.56
N PHE A 188 -12.33 -23.28 -11.48
CA PHE A 188 -13.39 -23.35 -10.48
C PHE A 188 -14.44 -24.36 -10.96
N THR A 189 -14.76 -25.33 -10.13
CA THR A 189 -15.80 -26.32 -10.43
C THR A 189 -16.92 -26.19 -9.41
N SER A 190 -18.04 -25.63 -9.86
CA SER A 190 -19.26 -25.54 -9.09
C SER A 190 -19.98 -26.89 -9.15
N ARG A 191 -20.43 -27.36 -8.01
CA ARG A 191 -21.15 -28.62 -7.88
C ARG A 191 -22.59 -28.38 -7.47
N VAL A 192 -23.49 -28.51 -8.43
CA VAL A 192 -24.91 -28.24 -8.23
C VAL A 192 -25.69 -29.56 -8.20
N TYR A 193 -26.51 -29.75 -7.18
CA TYR A 193 -27.41 -30.89 -7.11
C TYR A 193 -28.54 -30.77 -8.12
N ALA A 194 -28.73 -31.79 -8.97
CA ALA A 194 -29.79 -31.89 -9.97
C ALA A 194 -30.89 -32.80 -9.47
N PRO A 195 -32.01 -32.28 -8.93
CA PRO A 195 -33.04 -33.11 -8.27
C PRO A 195 -33.74 -34.07 -9.20
N LEU A 196 -33.80 -33.79 -10.50
CA LEU A 196 -34.46 -34.66 -11.49
C LEU A 196 -33.70 -35.97 -11.76
N THR A 197 -32.38 -35.93 -11.59
CA THR A 197 -31.51 -37.08 -11.85
C THR A 197 -30.92 -37.70 -10.58
N ASP A 198 -31.17 -37.06 -9.43
CA ASP A 198 -30.58 -37.41 -8.13
C ASP A 198 -29.04 -37.49 -8.18
N THR A 199 -28.44 -36.57 -8.96
CA THR A 199 -27.00 -36.52 -9.17
C THR A 199 -26.47 -35.10 -9.00
N TYR A 200 -25.17 -34.98 -8.75
CA TYR A 200 -24.47 -33.69 -8.81
C TYR A 200 -23.94 -33.45 -10.22
N VAL A 201 -24.11 -32.22 -10.69
CA VAL A 201 -23.55 -31.77 -11.96
C VAL A 201 -22.39 -30.83 -11.67
N ASP A 202 -21.23 -31.18 -12.16
CA ASP A 202 -20.02 -30.39 -12.05
C ASP A 202 -19.92 -29.43 -13.25
N THR A 203 -19.85 -28.11 -12.97
CA THR A 203 -19.74 -27.07 -14.00
C THR A 203 -18.39 -26.33 -13.84
N PRO A 204 -17.40 -26.65 -14.70
CA PRO A 204 -16.11 -26.00 -14.66
C PRO A 204 -16.13 -24.61 -15.29
N SER A 205 -15.41 -23.66 -14.72
CA SER A 205 -15.15 -22.33 -15.29
C SER A 205 -13.71 -21.90 -15.02
N ALA A 206 -13.07 -21.26 -16.00
CA ALA A 206 -11.74 -20.72 -15.83
C ALA A 206 -11.83 -19.36 -15.14
N ILE A 207 -11.08 -19.18 -14.07
CA ILE A 207 -11.03 -17.93 -13.30
C ILE A 207 -9.58 -17.58 -12.96
N LYS A 208 -9.28 -16.29 -12.80
CA LYS A 208 -8.02 -15.84 -12.22
C LYS A 208 -8.21 -15.74 -10.71
N VAL A 209 -7.25 -16.22 -9.96
CA VAL A 209 -7.26 -16.21 -8.49
C VAL A 209 -5.98 -15.63 -7.93
N PHE A 210 -6.07 -15.10 -6.72
CA PHE A 210 -4.92 -14.67 -5.91
C PHE A 210 -4.78 -15.60 -4.71
N ARG A 211 -3.64 -16.27 -4.61
CA ARG A 211 -3.34 -17.17 -3.48
C ARG A 211 -2.60 -16.42 -2.41
N ILE A 212 -3.07 -16.54 -1.18
CA ILE A 212 -2.37 -15.99 -0.02
C ILE A 212 -1.77 -17.16 0.75
N LYS A 213 -0.45 -17.13 0.95
CA LYS A 213 0.24 -18.14 1.75
C LYS A 213 -0.15 -18.01 3.22
N TRP A 214 -0.23 -19.13 3.93
CA TRP A 214 -0.61 -19.22 5.33
C TRP A 214 0.07 -18.20 6.27
N ALA A 215 1.39 -17.98 6.14
CA ALA A 215 2.14 -17.08 7.00
C ALA A 215 1.70 -15.60 6.89
N GLU A 216 1.13 -15.22 5.77
CA GLU A 216 0.67 -13.85 5.48
C GLU A 216 -0.76 -13.60 6.00
N HIS A 217 -1.47 -14.66 6.38
CA HIS A 217 -2.89 -14.67 6.70
C HIS A 217 -3.24 -14.73 8.18
N PHE A 218 -2.27 -14.92 9.04
CA PHE A 218 -2.54 -15.20 10.46
C PHE A 218 -3.37 -14.10 11.15
N GLU A 219 -3.28 -12.86 10.70
CA GLU A 219 -4.12 -11.77 11.23
C GLU A 219 -5.59 -11.85 10.81
N TYR A 220 -5.87 -12.38 9.61
CA TYR A 220 -7.24 -12.63 9.16
C TYR A 220 -7.85 -13.81 9.91
N LEU A 221 -7.06 -14.81 10.22
CA LEU A 221 -7.50 -16.06 10.85
C LEU A 221 -7.87 -15.88 12.32
N SER A 222 -7.28 -14.91 13.03
CA SER A 222 -7.63 -14.63 14.42
C SER A 222 -9.07 -14.14 14.61
N LYS A 223 -9.73 -13.74 13.52
CA LYS A 223 -11.14 -13.29 13.50
C LYS A 223 -12.12 -14.37 13.01
N ALA A 224 -11.61 -15.43 12.40
CA ALA A 224 -12.43 -16.51 11.89
C ALA A 224 -12.64 -17.57 12.97
N THR A 225 -13.91 -17.99 13.14
CA THR A 225 -14.32 -19.06 14.09
C THR A 225 -13.99 -20.46 13.56
N GLU A 226 -13.36 -20.56 12.40
CA GLU A 226 -13.09 -21.83 11.72
C GLU A 226 -11.70 -22.37 12.07
N GLN A 227 -11.61 -23.68 12.20
CA GLN A 227 -10.35 -24.37 12.45
C GLN A 227 -9.56 -24.48 11.15
N TYR A 228 -8.56 -23.64 10.98
CA TYR A 228 -7.57 -23.78 9.92
C TYR A 228 -6.55 -24.83 10.28
N GLU A 229 -6.24 -25.68 9.33
CA GLU A 229 -5.20 -26.70 9.47
C GLU A 229 -3.92 -26.27 8.74
N ARG A 230 -2.78 -26.82 9.20
CA ARG A 230 -1.51 -26.57 8.52
C ARG A 230 -1.58 -27.10 7.09
N GLY A 231 -1.42 -26.20 6.11
CA GLY A 231 -1.49 -26.54 4.69
C GLY A 231 -2.77 -26.03 4.01
N ASP A 232 -3.74 -25.54 4.78
CA ASP A 232 -4.87 -24.81 4.21
C ASP A 232 -4.37 -23.54 3.52
N LEU A 233 -5.13 -23.07 2.54
CA LEU A 233 -4.80 -21.84 1.85
C LEU A 233 -6.03 -20.94 1.77
N THR A 234 -5.79 -19.66 1.61
CA THR A 234 -6.83 -18.69 1.26
C THR A 234 -6.64 -18.26 -0.17
N VAL A 235 -7.76 -18.21 -0.88
CA VAL A 235 -7.83 -17.80 -2.27
C VAL A 235 -8.81 -16.65 -2.41
N MET A 236 -8.39 -15.57 -3.03
CA MET A 236 -9.30 -14.50 -3.44
C MET A 236 -9.64 -14.63 -4.91
N MET A 237 -10.91 -14.40 -5.24
CA MET A 237 -11.43 -14.43 -6.61
C MET A 237 -12.50 -13.36 -6.81
N LEU A 238 -12.70 -12.92 -8.07
CA LEU A 238 -13.78 -11.99 -8.39
C LEU A 238 -15.16 -12.65 -8.19
N LYS A 239 -16.18 -11.82 -8.00
CA LYS A 239 -17.58 -12.24 -7.88
C LYS A 239 -18.24 -12.69 -9.19
N ALA A 240 -17.43 -13.05 -10.18
CA ALA A 240 -17.93 -13.69 -11.41
C ALA A 240 -18.54 -15.08 -11.17
N VAL A 241 -18.13 -15.71 -10.07
CA VAL A 241 -18.68 -16.98 -9.58
C VAL A 241 -19.07 -16.81 -8.10
N THR A 242 -20.04 -17.59 -7.65
CA THR A 242 -20.44 -17.64 -6.23
C THR A 242 -19.98 -18.98 -5.68
N PRO A 243 -18.92 -18.98 -4.84
CA PRO A 243 -18.41 -20.20 -4.25
C PRO A 243 -19.37 -20.71 -3.16
N ASP A 244 -19.69 -21.99 -3.20
CA ASP A 244 -20.48 -22.66 -2.19
C ASP A 244 -19.82 -24.01 -1.82
N PRO A 245 -19.55 -24.33 -0.55
CA PRO A 245 -19.06 -25.65 -0.20
C PRO A 245 -20.02 -26.76 -0.68
N PRO A 246 -19.57 -27.84 -1.36
CA PRO A 246 -18.19 -28.32 -1.49
C PRO A 246 -17.53 -28.04 -2.86
N ASP A 247 -17.72 -26.87 -3.44
CA ASP A 247 -17.06 -26.49 -4.70
C ASP A 247 -15.55 -26.69 -4.64
N THR A 248 -14.92 -26.81 -5.79
CA THR A 248 -13.47 -27.06 -5.87
C THR A 248 -12.75 -26.08 -6.77
N LEU A 249 -11.46 -25.87 -6.45
CA LEU A 249 -10.50 -25.14 -7.24
C LEU A 249 -9.38 -26.07 -7.68
N THR A 250 -9.16 -26.19 -8.97
CA THR A 250 -7.95 -26.83 -9.49
C THR A 250 -6.90 -25.77 -9.76
N LEU A 251 -5.85 -25.79 -8.96
CA LEU A 251 -4.69 -24.91 -9.03
C LEU A 251 -3.49 -25.64 -9.62
N SER A 252 -2.38 -24.92 -9.83
CA SER A 252 -1.14 -25.49 -10.40
C SER A 252 -0.58 -26.68 -9.58
N ASP A 253 -0.85 -26.72 -8.28
CA ASP A 253 -0.33 -27.73 -7.34
C ASP A 253 -1.37 -28.80 -6.92
N GLY A 254 -2.58 -28.76 -7.47
CA GLY A 254 -3.60 -29.79 -7.20
C GLY A 254 -5.01 -29.26 -7.05
N VAL A 255 -5.88 -30.13 -6.55
CA VAL A 255 -7.31 -29.82 -6.32
C VAL A 255 -7.51 -29.42 -4.87
N TRP A 256 -8.27 -28.34 -4.68
CA TRP A 256 -8.56 -27.75 -3.40
C TRP A 256 -10.07 -27.65 -3.21
N ARG A 257 -10.57 -28.12 -2.09
CA ARG A 257 -11.98 -28.02 -1.72
C ARG A 257 -12.22 -26.70 -0.99
N ILE A 258 -13.22 -25.95 -1.40
CA ILE A 258 -13.69 -24.76 -0.67
C ILE A 258 -14.42 -25.22 0.59
N LEU A 259 -13.98 -24.73 1.74
CA LEU A 259 -14.58 -25.01 3.05
C LEU A 259 -15.51 -23.88 3.47
N SER A 260 -15.14 -22.64 3.17
CA SER A 260 -15.96 -21.45 3.41
C SER A 260 -15.59 -20.34 2.42
N ALA A 261 -16.51 -19.41 2.25
CA ALA A 261 -16.32 -18.22 1.46
C ALA A 261 -16.88 -17.00 2.18
N GLN A 262 -16.10 -15.94 2.23
CA GLN A 262 -16.45 -14.65 2.83
C GLN A 262 -16.56 -13.59 1.74
N ASP A 263 -17.61 -12.78 1.79
CA ASP A 263 -17.83 -11.66 0.90
C ASP A 263 -16.98 -10.45 1.34
N GLU A 264 -16.02 -10.05 0.49
CA GLU A 264 -15.13 -8.90 0.70
C GLU A 264 -15.50 -7.72 -0.23
N GLY A 265 -16.75 -7.60 -0.63
CA GLY A 265 -17.24 -6.53 -1.49
C GLY A 265 -17.07 -6.83 -2.98
N LEU A 266 -15.92 -6.64 -3.56
CA LEU A 266 -15.64 -6.92 -4.99
C LEU A 266 -15.12 -8.35 -5.23
N THR A 267 -14.65 -9.00 -4.20
CA THR A 267 -14.06 -10.34 -4.25
C THR A 267 -14.70 -11.28 -3.24
N TRP A 268 -14.49 -12.58 -3.45
CA TRP A 268 -14.66 -13.61 -2.44
C TRP A 268 -13.30 -13.97 -1.85
N SER A 269 -13.24 -14.09 -0.52
CA SER A 269 -12.12 -14.70 0.19
C SER A 269 -12.53 -16.12 0.58
N CYS A 270 -11.92 -17.12 -0.03
CA CYS A 270 -12.25 -18.53 0.14
C CYS A 270 -11.18 -19.23 0.96
N HIS A 271 -11.59 -19.89 2.06
CA HIS A 271 -10.76 -20.85 2.75
C HIS A 271 -10.83 -22.20 2.02
N ALA A 272 -9.70 -22.75 1.65
CA ALA A 272 -9.62 -23.97 0.88
C ALA A 272 -8.61 -24.96 1.48
N ARG A 273 -8.96 -26.24 1.41
CA ARG A 273 -8.14 -27.37 1.88
C ARG A 273 -7.86 -28.32 0.71
N ARG A 274 -6.70 -28.89 0.69
CA ARG A 274 -6.32 -29.86 -0.34
C ARG A 274 -7.28 -31.05 -0.32
N ALA A 275 -7.83 -31.38 -1.49
CA ALA A 275 -8.79 -32.46 -1.65
C ALA A 275 -8.14 -33.86 -1.64
#